data_e8277a0c5142997c963807ed8d9f3a93
#
_entry.id   e8277a0c5142997c963807ed8d9f3a93
#
_cell.length_a   1.000
_cell.length_b   1.000
_cell.length_c   1.000
_cell.angle_alpha   90.00
_cell.angle_beta   90.00
_cell.angle_gamma   90.00
#
_symmetry.space_group_name_H-M   'P 1'
#
loop_
_entity.id
_entity.type
_entity.pdbx_description
1 polymer ?
#
loop_
_entity_poly.entity_id
_entity_poly.type
_entity_poly.pdbx_seq_one_letter_code
_entity_poly.pdbx_strand_id
1 'polypeptide(L)'
;QAKQGSIYISTAGATTIAGQANVTANSLTNMVAVETGGTFTLSTAPTANEFDMNTDGQLRYTGTPTTNVFFTASIMLEIVTAVVDHELVMAVTKNGTIVTGAKTGGFCPRLTTNSVPMSISGFASMATNDYLNLWVGNVDGTGNVLARMAQLTAHSLVT
;
A
#
# COMPACT_ATOMS: atom_id res chain seq x y z
N GLN A 1 12.58 -1.16 23.16
CA GLN A 1 13.24 -1.05 21.86
C GLN A 1 12.20 -0.92 20.76
N ALA A 2 12.35 0.09 19.88
CA ALA A 2 11.42 0.30 18.77
C ALA A 2 11.40 -0.94 17.86
N LYS A 3 10.21 -1.39 17.49
CA LYS A 3 9.97 -2.56 16.65
C LYS A 3 9.56 -2.08 15.26
N GLN A 4 10.02 -2.79 14.26
CA GLN A 4 9.86 -2.36 12.88
C GLN A 4 9.55 -3.56 11.99
N GLY A 5 8.66 -3.35 11.03
CA GLY A 5 8.41 -4.27 9.93
C GLY A 5 8.29 -3.54 8.61
N SER A 6 8.69 -4.17 7.53
CA SER A 6 8.56 -3.63 6.18
C SER A 6 8.27 -4.74 5.18
N ILE A 7 7.33 -4.48 4.29
CA ILE A 7 7.10 -5.29 3.10
C ILE A 7 7.34 -4.46 1.86
N TYR A 8 7.84 -5.08 0.80
CA TYR A 8 8.14 -4.39 -0.45
C TYR A 8 7.98 -5.31 -1.67
N ILE A 9 7.66 -4.71 -2.82
CA ILE A 9 7.74 -5.36 -4.13
C ILE A 9 9.14 -5.12 -4.67
N SER A 10 9.88 -6.18 -4.98
CA SER A 10 11.16 -6.08 -5.67
C SER A 10 10.94 -5.73 -7.14
N THR A 11 11.91 -5.06 -7.74
CA THR A 11 11.85 -4.58 -9.14
C THR A 11 11.60 -5.66 -10.19
N ALA A 12 11.78 -6.93 -9.85
CA ALA A 12 11.50 -8.07 -10.73
C ALA A 12 10.02 -8.50 -10.78
N GLY A 13 9.18 -7.99 -9.86
CA GLY A 13 7.81 -8.45 -9.68
C GLY A 13 6.76 -7.36 -9.86
N ALA A 14 6.74 -6.70 -11.03
CA ALA A 14 5.66 -5.77 -11.34
C ALA A 14 4.31 -6.49 -11.32
N THR A 15 3.40 -6.05 -10.47
CA THR A 15 2.06 -6.63 -10.32
C THR A 15 1.04 -5.81 -11.11
N THR A 16 0.33 -6.47 -12.02
CA THR A 16 -0.82 -5.88 -12.71
C THR A 16 -2.04 -5.99 -11.82
N ILE A 17 -2.66 -4.85 -11.54
CA ILE A 17 -3.87 -4.74 -10.73
C ILE A 17 -4.99 -4.24 -11.63
N ALA A 18 -6.13 -4.91 -11.62
CA ALA A 18 -7.29 -4.45 -12.35
C ALA A 18 -7.75 -3.07 -11.83
N GLY A 19 -7.70 -2.06 -12.68
CA GLY A 19 -8.14 -0.71 -12.34
C GLY A 19 -9.65 -0.65 -12.21
N GLN A 20 -10.12 0.18 -11.28
CA GLN A 20 -11.53 0.43 -11.05
C GLN A 20 -11.82 1.93 -11.18
N ALA A 21 -12.82 2.26 -11.95
CA ALA A 21 -13.27 3.64 -12.11
C ALA A 21 -14.11 4.14 -10.93
N ASN A 22 -14.26 5.45 -10.84
CA ASN A 22 -15.16 6.12 -9.89
C ASN A 22 -14.82 5.85 -8.41
N VAL A 23 -13.55 5.97 -8.06
CA VAL A 23 -13.10 5.83 -6.68
C VAL A 23 -13.70 6.92 -5.80
N THR A 24 -14.55 6.53 -4.85
CA THR A 24 -15.15 7.46 -3.90
C THR A 24 -14.11 7.97 -2.89
N ALA A 25 -14.14 9.27 -2.58
CA ALA A 25 -13.30 9.85 -1.55
C ALA A 25 -13.52 9.15 -0.19
N ASN A 26 -12.43 8.87 0.53
CA ASN A 26 -12.45 8.21 1.83
C ASN A 26 -13.14 6.84 1.88
N SER A 27 -13.28 6.18 0.73
CA SER A 27 -13.85 4.84 0.60
C SER A 27 -12.92 3.94 -0.17
N LEU A 28 -13.00 2.63 0.08
CA LEU A 28 -12.34 1.60 -0.73
C LEU A 28 -13.19 1.18 -1.94
N THR A 29 -14.36 1.79 -2.15
CA THR A 29 -15.19 1.48 -3.30
C THR A 29 -14.37 1.66 -4.57
N ASN A 30 -14.31 0.61 -5.38
CA ASN A 30 -13.53 0.55 -6.61
C ASN A 30 -11.99 0.69 -6.45
N MET A 31 -11.45 0.61 -5.25
CA MET A 31 -10.03 0.37 -5.03
C MET A 31 -9.75 -1.13 -4.90
N VAL A 32 -8.52 -1.53 -5.17
CA VAL A 32 -8.07 -2.92 -5.10
C VAL A 32 -6.83 -3.02 -4.22
N ALA A 33 -6.81 -4.01 -3.34
CA ALA A 33 -5.63 -4.29 -2.53
C ALA A 33 -4.46 -4.73 -3.40
N VAL A 34 -3.27 -4.21 -3.09
CA VAL A 34 -2.01 -4.65 -3.70
C VAL A 34 -1.57 -5.92 -3.00
N GLU A 35 -2.32 -6.99 -3.20
CA GLU A 35 -2.10 -8.32 -2.60
C GLU A 35 -2.15 -9.33 -3.72
N THR A 36 -1.05 -9.79 -4.25
CA THR A 36 -1.11 -10.79 -5.30
C THR A 36 0.13 -11.67 -5.35
N GLY A 37 -0.10 -12.92 -5.16
CA GLY A 37 0.65 -14.01 -5.75
C GLY A 37 2.16 -14.04 -5.51
N GLY A 38 2.65 -13.72 -4.32
CA GLY A 38 4.07 -13.86 -4.00
C GLY A 38 4.95 -12.70 -4.47
N THR A 39 4.37 -11.54 -4.66
CA THR A 39 5.07 -10.33 -5.15
C THR A 39 5.73 -9.53 -4.04
N PHE A 40 5.16 -9.53 -2.84
CA PHE A 40 5.74 -8.86 -1.68
C PHE A 40 6.80 -9.70 -0.98
N THR A 41 7.84 -9.05 -0.51
CA THR A 41 8.87 -9.65 0.33
C THR A 41 8.84 -8.98 1.69
N LEU A 42 8.87 -9.77 2.75
CA LEU A 42 9.04 -9.27 4.10
C LEU A 42 10.52 -8.95 4.33
N SER A 43 10.80 -7.71 4.65
CA SER A 43 12.12 -7.31 5.16
C SER A 43 12.14 -7.51 6.66
N THR A 44 12.89 -8.49 7.13
CA THR A 44 13.09 -8.71 8.55
C THR A 44 14.19 -7.78 9.07
N ALA A 45 13.81 -6.86 9.95
CA ALA A 45 14.80 -6.10 10.71
C ALA A 45 15.58 -7.07 11.64
N PRO A 46 16.87 -6.81 11.93
CA PRO A 46 17.70 -7.75 12.68
C PRO A 46 17.33 -7.92 14.16
N THR A 47 16.28 -7.29 14.66
CA THR A 47 15.88 -7.36 16.09
C THR A 47 14.39 -7.56 16.27
N ALA A 48 14.04 -8.65 16.95
CA ALA A 48 12.72 -9.01 17.52
C ALA A 48 11.52 -8.35 16.84
N ASN A 49 11.12 -8.90 15.71
CA ASN A 49 10.04 -8.36 14.91
C ASN A 49 8.69 -8.71 15.53
N GLU A 50 7.94 -7.70 15.95
CA GLU A 50 6.51 -7.83 16.20
C GLU A 50 5.70 -7.57 14.91
N PHE A 51 6.30 -7.77 13.75
CA PHE A 51 5.63 -7.68 12.48
C PHE A 51 5.99 -8.88 11.60
N ASP A 52 5.00 -9.42 10.94
CA ASP A 52 5.17 -10.42 9.89
C ASP A 52 4.34 -10.06 8.64
N MET A 53 4.40 -10.92 7.63
CA MET A 53 3.53 -10.84 6.48
C MET A 53 2.55 -12.03 6.55
N ASN A 54 1.32 -11.74 6.97
CA ASN A 54 0.28 -12.77 7.14
C ASN A 54 -0.19 -13.33 5.80
N THR A 55 -0.47 -12.43 4.87
CA THR A 55 -0.81 -12.71 3.48
C THR A 55 0.02 -11.78 2.63
N ASP A 56 0.25 -12.12 1.38
CA ASP A 56 0.99 -11.28 0.46
C ASP A 56 0.44 -9.83 0.48
N GLY A 57 1.29 -8.88 0.76
CA GLY A 57 0.93 -7.47 0.87
C GLY A 57 0.32 -7.01 2.20
N GLN A 58 0.16 -7.89 3.18
CA GLN A 58 -0.37 -7.55 4.51
C GLN A 58 0.75 -7.53 5.57
N LEU A 59 1.16 -6.35 6.00
CA LEU A 59 2.08 -6.16 7.12
C LEU A 59 1.32 -6.26 8.43
N ARG A 60 1.40 -7.43 9.11
CA ARG A 60 0.65 -7.74 10.33
C ARG A 60 1.48 -7.47 11.58
N TYR A 61 0.85 -6.87 12.57
CA TYR A 61 1.41 -6.72 13.92
C TYR A 61 1.14 -7.97 14.75
N THR A 62 2.20 -8.58 15.28
CA THR A 62 2.13 -9.82 16.10
C THR A 62 2.43 -9.57 17.57
N GLY A 63 2.75 -8.35 17.93
CA GLY A 63 3.12 -7.98 19.29
C GLY A 63 1.95 -7.81 20.24
N THR A 64 2.28 -7.72 21.52
CA THR A 64 1.40 -7.34 22.62
C THR A 64 2.15 -6.32 23.48
N PRO A 65 1.50 -5.33 24.06
CA PRO A 65 0.10 -4.90 23.96
C PRO A 65 -0.20 -4.12 22.69
N THR A 66 -1.45 -3.63 22.55
CA THR A 66 -1.83 -2.64 21.53
C THR A 66 -0.86 -1.47 21.56
N THR A 67 -0.35 -1.08 20.41
CA THR A 67 0.63 0.00 20.29
C THR A 67 0.25 0.96 19.17
N ASN A 68 0.71 2.20 19.27
CA ASN A 68 0.67 3.12 18.14
C ASN A 68 1.87 2.86 17.24
N VAL A 69 1.62 2.79 15.96
CA VAL A 69 2.67 2.68 14.95
C VAL A 69 2.68 3.91 14.06
N PHE A 70 3.86 4.36 13.72
CA PHE A 70 4.09 5.27 12.60
C PHE A 70 4.34 4.41 11.37
N PHE A 71 3.62 4.69 10.28
CA PHE A 71 3.85 4.00 9.01
C PHE A 71 4.25 4.96 7.92
N THR A 72 5.00 4.46 6.98
CA THR A 72 5.30 5.10 5.70
C THR A 72 5.00 4.13 4.58
N ALA A 73 4.42 4.64 3.50
CA ALA A 73 4.13 3.87 2.31
C ALA A 73 4.56 4.64 1.07
N SER A 74 5.11 3.95 0.11
CA SER A 74 5.44 4.48 -1.20
C SER A 74 5.08 3.47 -2.28
N ILE A 75 4.64 3.96 -3.43
CA ILE A 75 4.30 3.13 -4.58
C ILE A 75 4.60 3.89 -5.87
N MET A 76 4.97 3.16 -6.89
CA MET A 76 5.08 3.67 -8.26
C MET A 76 4.06 2.94 -9.12
N LEU A 77 3.06 3.68 -9.60
CA LEU A 77 1.97 3.16 -10.41
C LEU A 77 2.11 3.59 -11.87
N GLU A 78 1.68 2.73 -12.75
CA GLU A 78 1.62 2.94 -14.20
C GLU A 78 0.31 2.40 -14.75
N ILE A 79 -0.25 3.02 -15.78
CA ILE A 79 -1.37 2.45 -16.53
C ILE A 79 -0.82 1.61 -17.69
N VAL A 80 -1.27 0.38 -17.81
CA VAL A 80 -0.75 -0.59 -18.79
C VAL A 80 -1.06 -0.19 -20.23
N THR A 81 -2.19 0.47 -20.47
CA THR A 81 -2.61 0.91 -21.80
C THR A 81 -3.31 2.26 -21.70
N ALA A 82 -2.56 3.30 -21.40
CA ALA A 82 -3.14 4.64 -21.31
C ALA A 82 -3.33 5.25 -22.70
N VAL A 83 -4.57 5.43 -23.11
CA VAL A 83 -4.96 6.22 -24.30
C VAL A 83 -5.42 7.63 -23.93
N VAL A 84 -5.64 7.87 -22.64
CA VAL A 84 -6.04 9.16 -22.04
C VAL A 84 -5.26 9.38 -20.76
N ASP A 85 -5.29 10.59 -20.26
CA ASP A 85 -4.76 10.92 -18.94
C ASP A 85 -5.59 10.27 -17.83
N HIS A 86 -4.96 9.85 -16.75
CA HIS A 86 -5.63 9.21 -15.61
C HIS A 86 -5.22 9.84 -14.28
N GLU A 87 -6.16 9.89 -13.35
CA GLU A 87 -5.87 10.12 -11.95
C GLU A 87 -5.81 8.77 -11.22
N LEU A 88 -4.68 8.51 -10.58
CA LEU A 88 -4.45 7.32 -9.77
C LEU A 88 -4.48 7.68 -8.29
N VAL A 89 -4.96 6.76 -7.47
CA VAL A 89 -5.02 6.95 -6.02
C VAL A 89 -4.38 5.77 -5.29
N MET A 90 -3.82 6.07 -4.13
CA MET A 90 -3.27 5.12 -3.17
C MET A 90 -3.87 5.37 -1.79
N ALA A 91 -4.13 4.32 -1.04
CA ALA A 91 -4.49 4.40 0.37
C ALA A 91 -3.74 3.36 1.19
N VAL A 92 -3.49 3.67 2.46
CA VAL A 92 -3.10 2.68 3.46
C VAL A 92 -4.33 2.32 4.28
N THR A 93 -4.56 1.02 4.42
CA THR A 93 -5.68 0.52 5.21
C THR A 93 -5.19 -0.25 6.43
N LYS A 94 -6.02 -0.26 7.46
CA LYS A 94 -5.91 -1.16 8.61
C LYS A 94 -7.12 -2.08 8.59
N ASN A 95 -6.89 -3.39 8.50
CA ASN A 95 -7.95 -4.40 8.45
C ASN A 95 -9.02 -4.09 7.38
N GLY A 96 -8.60 -3.60 6.19
CA GLY A 96 -9.50 -3.26 5.10
C GLY A 96 -10.26 -1.93 5.27
N THR A 97 -9.89 -1.09 6.23
CA THR A 97 -10.47 0.25 6.42
C THR A 97 -9.39 1.31 6.24
N ILE A 98 -9.65 2.35 5.44
CA ILE A 98 -8.68 3.44 5.22
C ILE A 98 -8.31 4.07 6.57
N VAL A 99 -7.02 4.13 6.86
CA VAL A 99 -6.51 4.90 7.98
C VAL A 99 -6.78 6.38 7.72
N THR A 100 -7.33 7.08 8.70
CA THR A 100 -7.70 8.50 8.56
C THR A 100 -6.53 9.34 8.04
N GLY A 101 -6.74 10.04 6.94
CA GLY A 101 -5.71 10.86 6.28
C GLY A 101 -4.71 10.07 5.41
N ALA A 102 -4.81 8.73 5.37
CA ALA A 102 -3.87 7.89 4.62
C ALA A 102 -4.37 7.55 3.20
N LYS A 103 -4.76 8.56 2.45
CA LYS A 103 -5.11 8.48 1.03
C LYS A 103 -4.48 9.64 0.27
N THR A 104 -3.90 9.36 -0.88
CA THR A 104 -3.29 10.36 -1.78
C THR A 104 -3.53 9.97 -3.22
N GLY A 105 -3.36 10.92 -4.13
CA GLY A 105 -3.52 10.71 -5.56
C GLY A 105 -2.41 11.36 -6.38
N GLY A 106 -2.32 10.94 -7.62
CA GLY A 106 -1.36 11.47 -8.57
C GLY A 106 -1.88 11.36 -10.00
N PHE A 107 -1.43 12.28 -10.83
CA PHE A 107 -1.82 12.37 -12.24
C PHE A 107 -0.88 11.53 -13.11
N CYS A 108 -1.43 10.63 -13.90
CA CYS A 108 -0.70 9.80 -14.87
C CYS A 108 -1.03 10.27 -16.28
N PRO A 109 -0.09 10.94 -16.98
CA PRO A 109 -0.29 11.35 -18.35
C PRO A 109 -0.44 10.14 -19.29
N ARG A 110 -1.16 10.33 -20.39
CA ARG A 110 -1.54 9.31 -21.38
C ARG A 110 -0.41 8.55 -22.10
N LEU A 111 0.83 8.80 -21.78
CA LEU A 111 1.95 8.10 -22.43
C LEU A 111 2.19 6.75 -21.78
N THR A 112 2.34 5.72 -22.56
CA THR A 112 2.44 4.30 -22.17
C THR A 112 3.65 3.91 -21.29
N THR A 113 4.47 4.85 -20.93
CA THR A 113 5.69 4.63 -20.12
C THR A 113 5.77 5.53 -18.90
N ASN A 114 4.71 6.26 -18.59
CA ASN A 114 4.71 7.17 -17.46
C ASN A 114 4.27 6.46 -16.19
N SER A 115 5.08 6.57 -15.17
CA SER A 115 4.77 6.11 -13.82
C SER A 115 4.56 7.28 -12.88
N VAL A 116 3.64 7.11 -11.93
CA VAL A 116 3.32 8.09 -10.90
C VAL A 116 3.87 7.60 -9.57
N PRO A 117 4.89 8.26 -9.01
CA PRO A 117 5.33 8.01 -7.66
C PRO A 117 4.34 8.64 -6.68
N MET A 118 3.94 7.88 -5.68
CA MET A 118 3.12 8.36 -4.58
C MET A 118 3.69 7.91 -3.26
N SER A 119 3.57 8.74 -2.24
CA SER A 119 3.98 8.40 -0.88
C SER A 119 3.03 8.99 0.13
N ILE A 120 2.90 8.31 1.26
CA ILE A 120 2.09 8.74 2.38
C ILE A 120 2.66 8.22 3.69
N SER A 121 2.42 8.95 4.76
CA SER A 121 2.76 8.53 6.11
C SER A 121 1.60 8.83 7.05
N GLY A 122 1.57 8.14 8.18
CA GLY A 122 0.52 8.33 9.17
C GLY A 122 0.74 7.49 10.41
N PHE A 123 -0.28 7.50 11.27
CA PHE A 123 -0.29 6.75 12.51
C PHE A 123 -1.50 5.82 12.53
N ALA A 124 -1.31 4.65 13.11
CA ALA A 124 -2.39 3.70 13.38
C ALA A 124 -2.20 3.05 14.76
N SER A 125 -3.29 2.84 15.47
CA SER A 125 -3.28 2.00 16.66
C SER A 125 -3.45 0.55 16.21
N MET A 126 -2.50 -0.32 16.57
CA MET A 126 -2.44 -1.73 16.15
C MET A 126 -2.58 -2.64 17.37
N ALA A 127 -3.62 -3.44 17.39
CA ALA A 127 -3.74 -4.59 18.27
C ALA A 127 -3.08 -5.82 17.65
N THR A 128 -2.82 -6.86 18.47
CA THR A 128 -2.28 -8.13 17.96
C THR A 128 -3.16 -8.67 16.82
N ASN A 129 -2.53 -9.05 15.71
CA ASN A 129 -3.13 -9.50 14.46
C ASN A 129 -3.78 -8.41 13.57
N ASP A 130 -3.78 -7.14 13.97
CA ASP A 130 -4.10 -6.08 13.02
C ASP A 130 -3.04 -6.03 11.91
N TYR A 131 -3.46 -5.70 10.70
CA TYR A 131 -2.56 -5.55 9.56
C TYR A 131 -2.78 -4.24 8.81
N LEU A 132 -1.71 -3.76 8.22
CA LEU A 132 -1.71 -2.67 7.26
C LEU A 132 -1.49 -3.23 5.86
N ASN A 133 -2.17 -2.67 4.86
CA ASN A 133 -1.90 -2.95 3.45
C ASN A 133 -2.14 -1.73 2.55
N LEU A 134 -1.65 -1.83 1.32
CA LEU A 134 -1.81 -0.81 0.28
C LEU A 134 -3.01 -1.13 -0.60
N TRP A 135 -3.80 -0.10 -0.89
CA TRP A 135 -4.89 -0.16 -1.86
C TRP A 135 -4.66 0.90 -2.92
N VAL A 136 -5.00 0.58 -4.16
CA VAL A 136 -4.84 1.48 -5.30
C VAL A 136 -6.10 1.50 -6.15
N GLY A 137 -6.29 2.57 -6.90
CA GLY A 137 -7.39 2.71 -7.83
C GLY A 137 -7.11 3.70 -8.94
N ASN A 138 -7.88 3.57 -10.02
CA ASN A 138 -7.91 4.48 -11.15
C ASN A 138 -9.23 5.26 -11.08
N VAL A 139 -9.14 6.58 -10.98
CA VAL A 139 -10.33 7.44 -10.81
C VAL A 139 -11.09 7.60 -12.13
N ASP A 140 -10.38 7.72 -13.25
CA ASP A 140 -10.93 8.17 -14.52
C ASP A 140 -11.22 7.04 -15.50
N GLY A 141 -10.98 5.80 -15.14
CA GLY A 141 -11.16 4.71 -16.10
C GLY A 141 -11.03 3.32 -15.52
N THR A 142 -11.25 2.33 -16.37
CA THR A 142 -11.18 0.90 -16.04
C THR A 142 -9.85 0.26 -16.49
N GLY A 143 -8.86 1.08 -16.85
CA GLY A 143 -7.54 0.57 -17.26
C GLY A 143 -6.81 -0.13 -16.10
N ASN A 144 -6.12 -1.21 -16.41
CA ASN A 144 -5.30 -1.92 -15.45
C ASN A 144 -4.15 -1.05 -14.97
N VAL A 145 -3.91 -1.07 -13.68
CA VAL A 145 -2.81 -0.38 -13.01
C VAL A 145 -1.68 -1.36 -12.77
N LEU A 146 -0.46 -0.95 -13.05
CA LEU A 146 0.75 -1.71 -12.79
C LEU A 146 1.49 -1.09 -11.61
N ALA A 147 1.66 -1.84 -10.52
CA ALA A 147 2.53 -1.46 -9.42
C ALA A 147 3.96 -1.93 -9.73
N ARG A 148 4.84 -0.99 -10.04
CA ARG A 148 6.25 -1.25 -10.36
C ARG A 148 7.10 -1.44 -9.13
N MET A 149 6.90 -0.59 -8.16
CA MET A 149 7.55 -0.65 -6.85
C MET A 149 6.51 -0.29 -5.79
N ALA A 150 6.54 -0.98 -4.68
CA ALA A 150 5.73 -0.64 -3.52
C ALA A 150 6.51 -0.98 -2.25
N GLN A 151 6.35 -0.16 -1.24
CA GLN A 151 6.91 -0.39 0.08
C GLN A 151 5.93 0.08 1.14
N LEU A 152 5.78 -0.71 2.18
CA LEU A 152 5.04 -0.34 3.38
C LEU A 152 5.89 -0.69 4.59
N THR A 153 6.19 0.29 5.41
CA THR A 153 7.00 0.14 6.63
C THR A 153 6.21 0.64 7.83
N ALA A 154 6.29 -0.07 8.93
CA ALA A 154 5.69 0.32 10.19
C ALA A 154 6.72 0.27 11.32
N HIS A 155 6.69 1.27 12.18
CA HIS A 155 7.54 1.39 13.37
C HIS A 155 6.65 1.54 14.59
N SER A 156 6.81 0.68 15.61
CA SER A 156 6.12 0.90 16.88
C SER A 156 6.71 2.10 17.60
N LEU A 157 5.82 2.93 18.10
CA LEU A 157 6.21 4.00 19.00
C LEU A 157 6.31 3.40 20.41
N VAL A 158 7.54 3.21 20.87
CA VAL A 158 7.77 2.73 22.23
C VAL A 158 7.41 3.86 23.19
N THR A 159 6.43 3.61 24.04
CA THR A 159 6.17 4.43 25.24
C THR A 159 6.96 3.90 26.42
#